data_6769cfe0e21c009b3bcc825303ba7020
#
_entry.id   6769cfe0e21c009b3bcc825303ba7020
#
_cell.length_a   1.000
_cell.length_b   1.000
_cell.length_c   1.000
_cell.angle_alpha   90.00
_cell.angle_beta   90.00
_cell.angle_gamma   90.00
#
_symmetry.space_group_name_H-M   'P 1'
#
loop_
_entity.id
_entity.type
_entity.pdbx_description
1 polymer ?
#
loop_
_entity_poly.entity_id
_entity_poly.type
_entity_poly.pdbx_seq_one_letter_code
_entity_poly.pdbx_strand_id
1 'polypeptide(L)'
;MPLISSALFEVCARLGWTHLSTHPGRTLLTIIGVGLGVAATIAVQTANVDVLRSFEDSVLAVAGPVTLEVSAGEAGMDERLIASVRGIAGVDSAKPVGELGVRVAGRSQSFLILGLDLLDELNSMQGRLPATLEALWRPGEGDEMDGLLAPSGLLLGQGLASELGVGPKALLNLEAGGREVSVAVTGVMGRRAEGPSAWDRLAVMDIAAFQRTFGLSGRLDRIDVVTQPSSSVEQVAEAITRILPPAVTVRRPIQRSQQVESMVGAFQLNLSVLSMVGLLVGMFLIYNTVSFTVAQRRREVGILRAIGM
;
A
#
# COMPACT_ATOMS: atom_id res chain seq x y z
N MET A 1 -21.41 -51.11 -18.37
CA MET A 1 -20.14 -50.84 -19.05
C MET A 1 -19.13 -50.07 -18.17
N PRO A 2 -18.92 -50.37 -16.88
CA PRO A 2 -17.89 -49.64 -16.06
C PRO A 2 -16.60 -50.47 -15.83
N LEU A 3 -16.53 -51.73 -16.23
CA LEU A 3 -15.39 -52.60 -15.90
C LEU A 3 -14.17 -52.47 -16.85
N ILE A 4 -14.35 -51.93 -18.04
CA ILE A 4 -13.26 -51.72 -19.00
C ILE A 4 -12.40 -50.48 -18.66
N SER A 5 -12.98 -49.53 -17.95
CA SER A 5 -12.29 -48.28 -17.55
C SER A 5 -11.24 -48.51 -16.45
N SER A 6 -11.50 -49.40 -15.48
CA SER A 6 -10.57 -49.61 -14.35
C SER A 6 -9.34 -50.43 -14.76
N ALA A 7 -9.53 -51.44 -15.62
CA ALA A 7 -8.43 -52.27 -16.14
C ALA A 7 -7.49 -51.48 -17.07
N LEU A 8 -8.04 -50.60 -17.91
CA LEU A 8 -7.26 -49.68 -18.75
C LEU A 8 -6.48 -48.67 -17.90
N PHE A 9 -7.09 -48.16 -16.85
CA PHE A 9 -6.41 -47.22 -15.94
C PHE A 9 -5.25 -47.91 -15.19
N GLU A 10 -5.45 -49.12 -14.67
CA GLU A 10 -4.37 -49.88 -14.01
C GLU A 10 -3.22 -50.23 -14.96
N VAL A 11 -3.51 -50.63 -16.19
CA VAL A 11 -2.50 -50.94 -17.21
C VAL A 11 -1.72 -49.65 -17.58
N CYS A 12 -2.42 -48.53 -17.79
CA CYS A 12 -1.78 -47.24 -18.08
C CYS A 12 -0.94 -46.74 -16.89
N ALA A 13 -1.42 -46.95 -15.65
CA ALA A 13 -0.67 -46.55 -14.45
C ALA A 13 0.60 -47.41 -14.27
N ARG A 14 0.52 -48.72 -14.47
CA ARG A 14 1.69 -49.63 -14.41
C ARG A 14 2.71 -49.33 -15.50
N LEU A 15 2.26 -49.15 -16.74
CA LEU A 15 3.14 -48.76 -17.86
C LEU A 15 3.78 -47.39 -17.65
N GLY A 16 3.03 -46.45 -17.08
CA GLY A 16 3.55 -45.12 -16.68
C GLY A 16 4.62 -45.23 -15.61
N TRP A 17 4.36 -46.01 -14.55
CA TRP A 17 5.30 -46.19 -13.41
C TRP A 17 6.60 -46.87 -13.86
N THR A 18 6.53 -47.92 -14.67
CA THR A 18 7.72 -48.62 -15.20
C THR A 18 8.57 -47.66 -16.06
N HIS A 19 7.93 -46.75 -16.77
CA HIS A 19 8.64 -45.77 -17.61
C HIS A 19 9.31 -44.67 -16.79
N LEU A 20 8.65 -44.20 -15.71
CA LEU A 20 9.26 -43.25 -14.76
C LEU A 20 10.52 -43.83 -14.12
N SER A 21 10.54 -45.12 -13.81
CA SER A 21 11.66 -45.78 -13.14
C SER A 21 12.82 -46.10 -14.07
N THR A 22 12.56 -46.31 -15.38
CA THR A 22 13.62 -46.67 -16.36
C THR A 22 14.45 -45.47 -16.84
N HIS A 23 13.88 -44.25 -16.77
CA HIS A 23 14.59 -43.00 -17.17
C HIS A 23 14.48 -41.89 -16.13
N PRO A 24 15.08 -42.09 -14.94
CA PRO A 24 14.88 -41.16 -13.80
C PRO A 24 15.35 -39.74 -14.06
N GLY A 25 16.45 -39.56 -14.78
CA GLY A 25 16.99 -38.22 -15.12
C GLY A 25 16.04 -37.37 -15.97
N ARG A 26 15.36 -38.02 -16.94
CA ARG A 26 14.40 -37.32 -17.80
C ARG A 26 13.12 -36.95 -17.09
N THR A 27 12.60 -37.90 -16.30
CA THR A 27 11.43 -37.68 -15.47
C THR A 27 11.68 -36.55 -14.48
N LEU A 28 12.85 -36.54 -13.85
CA LEU A 28 13.27 -35.47 -12.91
C LEU A 28 13.31 -34.11 -13.63
N LEU A 29 13.89 -34.04 -14.82
CA LEU A 29 13.98 -32.79 -15.58
C LEU A 29 12.59 -32.24 -15.98
N THR A 30 11.66 -33.12 -16.34
CA THR A 30 10.29 -32.71 -16.66
C THR A 30 9.55 -32.22 -15.42
N ILE A 31 9.68 -32.92 -14.29
CA ILE A 31 9.08 -32.51 -13.02
C ILE A 31 9.63 -31.16 -12.57
N ILE A 32 10.95 -30.98 -12.65
CA ILE A 32 11.59 -29.69 -12.32
C ILE A 32 11.10 -28.58 -13.24
N GLY A 33 11.02 -28.82 -14.55
CA GLY A 33 10.57 -27.81 -15.51
C GLY A 33 9.13 -27.37 -15.29
N VAL A 34 8.21 -28.32 -15.07
CA VAL A 34 6.81 -28.01 -14.76
C VAL A 34 6.70 -27.36 -13.38
N GLY A 35 7.40 -27.90 -12.38
CA GLY A 35 7.42 -27.37 -11.01
C GLY A 35 7.94 -25.93 -10.96
N LEU A 36 8.99 -25.60 -11.69
CA LEU A 36 9.55 -24.26 -11.79
C LEU A 36 8.56 -23.28 -12.43
N GLY A 37 7.86 -23.69 -13.49
CA GLY A 37 6.84 -22.85 -14.13
C GLY A 37 5.67 -22.54 -13.20
N VAL A 38 5.16 -23.55 -12.49
CA VAL A 38 4.08 -23.37 -11.51
C VAL A 38 4.56 -22.52 -10.32
N ALA A 39 5.75 -22.79 -9.78
CA ALA A 39 6.32 -22.04 -8.67
C ALA A 39 6.54 -20.56 -9.02
N ALA A 40 7.03 -20.26 -10.22
CA ALA A 40 7.19 -18.89 -10.69
C ALA A 40 5.83 -18.16 -10.78
N THR A 41 4.79 -18.82 -11.28
CA THR A 41 3.44 -18.25 -11.37
C THR A 41 2.87 -17.95 -10.00
N ILE A 42 2.99 -18.89 -9.05
CA ILE A 42 2.52 -18.70 -7.66
C ILE A 42 3.31 -17.58 -6.97
N ALA A 43 4.64 -17.57 -7.12
CA ALA A 43 5.48 -16.54 -6.51
C ALA A 43 5.12 -15.12 -6.98
N VAL A 44 4.88 -14.95 -8.29
CA VAL A 44 4.47 -13.65 -8.86
C VAL A 44 3.09 -13.24 -8.36
N GLN A 45 2.13 -14.18 -8.28
CA GLN A 45 0.79 -13.87 -7.76
C GLN A 45 0.81 -13.51 -6.28
N THR A 46 1.59 -14.24 -5.48
CA THR A 46 1.73 -13.95 -4.04
C THR A 46 2.38 -12.59 -3.83
N ALA A 47 3.47 -12.29 -4.53
CA ALA A 47 4.14 -10.98 -4.46
C ALA A 47 3.20 -9.83 -4.84
N ASN A 48 2.33 -10.01 -5.84
CA ASN A 48 1.34 -9.00 -6.23
C ASN A 48 0.31 -8.71 -5.12
N VAL A 49 -0.21 -9.76 -4.48
CA VAL A 49 -1.19 -9.61 -3.39
C VAL A 49 -0.55 -8.93 -2.18
N ASP A 50 0.70 -9.29 -1.85
CA ASP A 50 1.41 -8.71 -0.71
C ASP A 50 1.76 -7.23 -0.92
N VAL A 51 2.15 -6.85 -2.14
CA VAL A 51 2.40 -5.44 -2.50
C VAL A 51 1.12 -4.61 -2.38
N LEU A 52 -0.02 -5.12 -2.89
CA LEU A 52 -1.30 -4.42 -2.77
C LEU A 52 -1.72 -4.24 -1.32
N ARG A 53 -1.67 -5.31 -0.52
CA ARG A 53 -2.02 -5.27 0.91
C ARG A 53 -1.12 -4.31 1.68
N SER A 54 0.18 -4.37 1.48
CA SER A 54 1.13 -3.45 2.13
C SER A 54 0.86 -2.00 1.75
N PHE A 55 0.38 -1.76 0.53
CA PHE A 55 0.00 -0.42 0.08
C PHE A 55 -1.32 0.02 0.72
N GLU A 56 -2.36 -0.81 0.72
CA GLU A 56 -3.64 -0.55 1.38
C GLU A 56 -3.44 -0.31 2.89
N ASP A 57 -2.67 -1.15 3.56
CA ASP A 57 -2.34 -1.01 4.98
C ASP A 57 -1.57 0.31 5.24
N SER A 58 -0.67 0.70 4.34
CA SER A 58 0.06 1.96 4.45
C SER A 58 -0.85 3.18 4.29
N VAL A 59 -1.78 3.15 3.34
CA VAL A 59 -2.76 4.22 3.12
C VAL A 59 -3.73 4.31 4.31
N LEU A 60 -4.24 3.18 4.78
CA LEU A 60 -5.14 3.12 5.94
C LEU A 60 -4.43 3.54 7.23
N ALA A 61 -3.15 3.23 7.39
CA ALA A 61 -2.36 3.64 8.55
C ALA A 61 -2.16 5.16 8.60
N VAL A 62 -2.06 5.83 7.44
CA VAL A 62 -1.92 7.29 7.34
C VAL A 62 -3.26 7.99 7.44
N ALA A 63 -4.31 7.46 6.77
CA ALA A 63 -5.63 8.09 6.72
C ALA A 63 -6.51 7.74 7.93
N GLY A 64 -6.18 6.67 8.68
CA GLY A 64 -7.07 6.14 9.71
C GLY A 64 -8.38 5.60 9.11
N PRO A 65 -9.46 5.44 9.92
CA PRO A 65 -10.76 4.94 9.46
C PRO A 65 -11.58 6.00 8.72
N VAL A 66 -10.94 6.84 7.89
CA VAL A 66 -11.60 7.93 7.16
C VAL A 66 -12.55 7.36 6.12
N THR A 67 -13.82 7.77 6.18
CA THR A 67 -14.86 7.31 5.24
C THR A 67 -15.12 8.30 4.12
N LEU A 68 -14.98 9.61 4.40
CA LEU A 68 -15.15 10.69 3.44
C LEU A 68 -14.04 11.74 3.61
N GLU A 69 -13.63 12.33 2.51
CA GLU A 69 -12.68 13.43 2.43
C GLU A 69 -13.37 14.64 1.83
N VAL A 70 -13.29 15.78 2.51
CA VAL A 70 -13.78 17.08 2.04
C VAL A 70 -12.58 17.91 1.65
N SER A 71 -12.48 18.33 0.38
CA SER A 71 -11.31 19.05 -0.12
C SER A 71 -11.68 20.08 -1.19
N ALA A 72 -10.96 21.19 -1.23
CA ALA A 72 -11.02 22.21 -2.28
C ALA A 72 -9.79 22.14 -3.22
N GLY A 73 -9.04 21.03 -3.17
CA GLY A 73 -7.78 20.87 -3.91
C GLY A 73 -6.72 21.85 -3.42
N GLU A 74 -5.87 22.33 -4.33
CA GLU A 74 -4.76 23.24 -3.99
C GLU A 74 -5.21 24.62 -3.46
N ALA A 75 -6.47 25.01 -3.70
CA ALA A 75 -7.00 26.29 -3.22
C ALA A 75 -7.11 26.33 -1.69
N GLY A 76 -7.29 25.17 -1.04
CA GLY A 76 -7.60 25.06 0.37
C GLY A 76 -9.00 25.59 0.72
N MET A 77 -9.41 25.41 1.96
CA MET A 77 -10.72 25.81 2.47
C MET A 77 -10.63 26.52 3.80
N ASP A 78 -11.69 27.27 4.17
CA ASP A 78 -11.81 27.92 5.46
C ASP A 78 -11.99 26.88 6.58
N GLU A 79 -11.20 26.97 7.64
CA GLU A 79 -11.28 26.02 8.77
C GLU A 79 -12.64 26.05 9.49
N ARG A 80 -13.42 27.15 9.36
CA ARG A 80 -14.77 27.25 9.93
C ARG A 80 -15.72 26.19 9.41
N LEU A 81 -15.45 25.62 8.24
CA LEU A 81 -16.24 24.52 7.67
C LEU A 81 -16.22 23.26 8.54
N ILE A 82 -15.15 23.05 9.34
CA ILE A 82 -15.09 21.92 10.29
C ILE A 82 -16.30 21.89 11.21
N ALA A 83 -16.63 23.03 11.82
CA ALA A 83 -17.73 23.10 12.78
C ALA A 83 -19.07 22.73 12.10
N SER A 84 -19.26 23.17 10.86
CA SER A 84 -20.46 22.85 10.07
C SER A 84 -20.51 21.35 9.70
N VAL A 85 -19.39 20.76 9.33
CA VAL A 85 -19.30 19.32 8.98
C VAL A 85 -19.49 18.45 10.22
N ARG A 86 -18.89 18.81 11.37
CA ARG A 86 -19.08 18.11 12.66
C ARG A 86 -20.54 18.09 13.12
N GLY A 87 -21.31 19.13 12.79
CA GLY A 87 -22.74 19.24 13.15
C GLY A 87 -23.69 18.38 12.33
N ILE A 88 -23.23 17.67 11.30
CA ILE A 88 -24.09 16.86 10.44
C ILE A 88 -24.41 15.53 11.12
N ALA A 89 -25.69 15.13 11.09
CA ALA A 89 -26.13 13.86 11.59
C ALA A 89 -25.47 12.71 10.83
N GLY A 90 -24.89 11.74 11.56
CA GLY A 90 -24.18 10.60 10.99
C GLY A 90 -22.67 10.81 10.84
N VAL A 91 -22.14 12.01 11.11
CA VAL A 91 -20.71 12.24 11.30
C VAL A 91 -20.32 11.82 12.71
N ASP A 92 -19.32 10.98 12.84
CA ASP A 92 -18.71 10.57 14.10
C ASP A 92 -17.59 11.53 14.49
N SER A 93 -16.68 11.78 13.56
CA SER A 93 -15.61 12.78 13.73
C SER A 93 -15.28 13.47 12.41
N ALA A 94 -14.78 14.72 12.51
CA ALA A 94 -14.24 15.46 11.38
C ALA A 94 -12.92 16.10 11.80
N LYS A 95 -11.83 15.70 11.17
CA LYS A 95 -10.47 16.09 11.53
C LYS A 95 -9.86 17.01 10.48
N PRO A 96 -9.26 18.15 10.88
CA PRO A 96 -8.56 19.04 9.97
C PRO A 96 -7.24 18.43 9.51
N VAL A 97 -6.90 18.60 8.24
CA VAL A 97 -5.61 18.21 7.69
C VAL A 97 -5.04 19.35 6.86
N GLY A 98 -3.79 19.71 7.13
CA GLY A 98 -2.96 20.57 6.29
C GLY A 98 -1.94 19.72 5.54
N GLU A 99 -1.66 20.07 4.30
CA GLU A 99 -0.64 19.41 3.46
C GLU A 99 0.26 20.46 2.83
N LEU A 100 1.57 20.34 3.01
CA LEU A 100 2.51 21.28 2.42
C LEU A 100 3.77 20.56 1.95
N GLY A 101 4.06 20.69 0.66
CA GLY A 101 5.35 20.31 0.11
C GLY A 101 6.41 21.34 0.46
N VAL A 102 7.47 20.92 1.11
CA VAL A 102 8.60 21.76 1.51
C VAL A 102 9.90 21.24 0.94
N ARG A 103 10.89 22.14 0.83
CA ARG A 103 12.27 21.80 0.45
C ARG A 103 13.20 22.15 1.59
N VAL A 104 14.25 21.36 1.78
CA VAL A 104 15.30 21.69 2.74
C VAL A 104 16.18 22.81 2.16
N ALA A 105 16.36 23.90 2.90
CA ALA A 105 17.17 25.02 2.44
C ALA A 105 18.60 24.59 2.09
N GLY A 106 19.05 24.99 0.92
CA GLY A 106 20.39 24.63 0.40
C GLY A 106 20.54 23.18 -0.05
N ARG A 107 19.45 22.40 -0.10
CA ARG A 107 19.45 21.01 -0.59
C ARG A 107 18.38 20.81 -1.65
N SER A 108 18.51 19.75 -2.45
CA SER A 108 17.49 19.36 -3.46
C SER A 108 16.36 18.48 -2.89
N GLN A 109 16.48 18.04 -1.66
CA GLN A 109 15.47 17.19 -1.01
C GLN A 109 14.19 17.97 -0.74
N SER A 110 13.08 17.38 -1.16
CA SER A 110 11.72 17.86 -0.87
C SER A 110 10.91 16.74 -0.23
N PHE A 111 10.03 17.11 0.69
CA PHE A 111 9.14 16.17 1.36
C PHE A 111 7.81 16.84 1.73
N LEU A 112 6.84 16.04 2.13
CA LEU A 112 5.51 16.48 2.52
C LEU A 112 5.42 16.58 4.03
N ILE A 113 4.91 17.72 4.53
CA ILE A 113 4.52 17.90 5.92
C ILE A 113 3.00 17.79 6.01
N LEU A 114 2.53 16.96 6.95
CA LEU A 114 1.13 16.84 7.32
C LEU A 114 0.89 17.59 8.62
N GLY A 115 -0.03 18.55 8.60
CA GLY A 115 -0.59 19.18 9.78
C GLY A 115 -1.80 18.39 10.24
N LEU A 116 -1.75 17.79 11.43
CA LEU A 116 -2.81 16.97 12.00
C LEU A 116 -3.24 17.50 13.35
N ASP A 117 -4.52 17.33 13.71
CA ASP A 117 -5.02 17.68 15.05
C ASP A 117 -4.57 16.64 16.09
N LEU A 118 -3.33 16.80 16.56
CA LEU A 118 -2.73 15.88 17.51
C LEU A 118 -3.39 15.98 18.90
N LEU A 119 -3.97 17.13 19.26
CA LEU A 119 -4.69 17.32 20.52
C LEU A 119 -6.00 16.55 20.55
N ASP A 120 -6.79 16.60 19.47
CA ASP A 120 -8.04 15.84 19.37
C ASP A 120 -7.76 14.33 19.35
N GLU A 121 -6.69 13.93 18.69
CA GLU A 121 -6.24 12.55 18.66
C GLU A 121 -5.86 12.03 20.07
N LEU A 122 -5.10 12.80 20.83
CA LEU A 122 -4.74 12.49 22.21
C LEU A 122 -5.95 12.43 23.15
N ASN A 123 -6.90 13.35 22.99
CA ASN A 123 -8.12 13.41 23.79
C ASN A 123 -9.07 12.24 23.49
N SER A 124 -9.23 11.88 22.23
CA SER A 124 -10.10 10.79 21.81
C SER A 124 -9.66 9.42 22.36
N MET A 125 -8.39 9.28 22.69
CA MET A 125 -7.78 8.05 23.21
C MET A 125 -7.43 8.09 24.70
N GLN A 126 -8.03 8.98 25.48
CA GLN A 126 -7.80 9.09 26.93
C GLN A 126 -6.31 9.31 27.30
N GLY A 127 -5.62 10.12 26.52
CA GLY A 127 -4.21 10.46 26.77
C GLY A 127 -3.22 9.41 26.25
N ARG A 128 -3.70 8.38 25.53
CA ARG A 128 -2.83 7.48 24.75
C ARG A 128 -2.65 8.01 23.33
N LEU A 129 -1.42 7.98 22.86
CA LEU A 129 -1.15 8.19 21.43
C LEU A 129 -1.92 7.14 20.61
N PRO A 130 -2.44 7.49 19.41
CA PRO A 130 -2.94 6.49 18.50
C PRO A 130 -1.95 5.34 18.41
N ALA A 131 -2.44 4.10 18.41
CA ALA A 131 -1.55 2.92 18.33
C ALA A 131 -0.57 3.01 17.14
N THR A 132 -0.95 3.76 16.11
CA THR A 132 -0.10 4.13 14.98
C THR A 132 1.02 5.10 15.36
N LEU A 133 0.75 6.14 16.15
CA LEU A 133 1.76 7.10 16.59
C LEU A 133 2.56 6.57 17.78
N GLU A 134 1.92 5.84 18.72
CA GLU A 134 2.60 5.19 19.85
C GLU A 134 3.60 4.13 19.38
N ALA A 135 3.25 3.36 18.34
CA ALA A 135 4.14 2.36 17.75
C ALA A 135 5.26 2.97 16.90
N LEU A 136 5.07 4.19 16.42
CA LEU A 136 5.99 4.88 15.53
C LEU A 136 6.87 5.89 16.24
N TRP A 137 6.39 6.44 17.35
CA TRP A 137 7.14 7.48 18.08
C TRP A 137 8.15 6.86 19.03
N ARG A 138 9.40 7.24 18.84
CA ARG A 138 10.48 7.02 19.82
C ARG A 138 10.88 8.39 20.35
N PRO A 139 10.49 8.72 21.60
CA PRO A 139 10.93 9.95 22.23
C PRO A 139 12.45 9.94 22.37
N GLY A 140 13.08 11.07 22.10
CA GLY A 140 14.44 11.32 22.59
C GLY A 140 14.38 11.46 24.10
N GLU A 141 15.39 10.94 24.84
CA GLU A 141 15.47 11.01 26.31
C GLU A 141 15.12 12.41 26.82
N GLY A 142 13.98 12.56 27.52
CA GLY A 142 13.53 13.75 28.20
C GLY A 142 12.30 14.44 27.57
N ASP A 143 11.19 14.50 28.32
CA ASP A 143 9.92 15.19 28.09
C ASP A 143 9.17 14.88 26.79
N GLU A 144 8.38 13.82 26.90
CA GLU A 144 7.78 13.11 25.77
C GLU A 144 6.60 13.84 25.09
N MET A 145 5.83 14.63 25.81
CA MET A 145 4.58 15.23 25.31
C MET A 145 4.74 16.68 24.89
N ASP A 146 5.58 17.45 25.62
CA ASP A 146 5.77 18.87 25.35
C ASP A 146 6.45 19.13 24.00
N GLY A 147 7.29 18.18 23.54
CA GLY A 147 7.92 18.26 22.24
C GLY A 147 6.93 18.09 21.06
N LEU A 148 5.90 17.25 21.23
CA LEU A 148 4.90 16.99 20.18
C LEU A 148 4.02 18.21 19.89
N LEU A 149 3.72 18.98 20.95
CA LEU A 149 2.88 20.17 20.91
C LEU A 149 3.71 21.46 20.86
N ALA A 150 5.02 21.35 20.68
CA ALA A 150 5.89 22.51 20.57
C ALA A 150 5.46 23.44 19.41
N PRO A 151 5.54 24.76 19.55
CA PRO A 151 5.07 25.73 18.56
C PRO A 151 5.62 25.57 17.15
N SER A 152 6.76 24.90 17.00
CA SER A 152 7.40 24.57 15.72
C SER A 152 7.93 23.13 15.70
N GLY A 153 7.32 22.23 16.47
CA GLY A 153 7.73 20.82 16.60
C GLY A 153 7.40 20.02 15.36
N LEU A 154 8.40 19.32 14.82
CA LEU A 154 8.27 18.46 13.64
C LEU A 154 8.67 17.03 13.99
N LEU A 155 7.77 16.08 13.69
CA LEU A 155 8.06 14.66 13.72
C LEU A 155 8.49 14.21 12.32
N LEU A 156 9.63 13.54 12.20
CA LEU A 156 10.13 13.01 10.93
C LEU A 156 9.95 11.51 10.85
N GLY A 157 9.58 11.00 9.68
CA GLY A 157 9.68 9.58 9.38
C GLY A 157 11.14 9.10 9.42
N GLN A 158 11.35 7.85 9.84
CA GLN A 158 12.70 7.26 10.01
C GLN A 158 13.53 7.33 8.72
N GLY A 159 12.91 7.07 7.57
CA GLY A 159 13.59 7.13 6.28
C GLY A 159 14.05 8.54 5.94
N LEU A 160 13.16 9.53 6.15
CA LEU A 160 13.47 10.94 5.92
C LEU A 160 14.54 11.46 6.89
N ALA A 161 14.46 11.12 8.17
CA ALA A 161 15.46 11.47 9.16
C ALA A 161 16.85 10.91 8.80
N SER A 162 16.90 9.66 8.34
CA SER A 162 18.14 9.01 7.89
C SER A 162 18.69 9.65 6.61
N GLU A 163 17.83 9.99 5.63
CA GLU A 163 18.22 10.64 4.38
C GLU A 163 18.79 12.06 4.62
N LEU A 164 18.18 12.78 5.55
CA LEU A 164 18.62 14.14 5.93
C LEU A 164 19.81 14.14 6.88
N GLY A 165 20.10 13.01 7.53
CA GLY A 165 21.16 12.89 8.54
C GLY A 165 20.84 13.69 9.82
N VAL A 166 19.55 13.79 10.21
CA VAL A 166 19.10 14.58 11.36
C VAL A 166 18.39 13.68 12.36
N GLY A 167 18.48 14.07 13.63
CA GLY A 167 17.81 13.42 14.74
C GLY A 167 16.99 14.40 15.59
N PRO A 168 16.40 13.92 16.70
CA PRO A 168 15.69 14.78 17.64
C PRO A 168 16.56 15.95 18.10
N LYS A 169 15.94 17.11 18.33
CA LYS A 169 16.55 18.41 18.71
C LYS A 169 17.33 19.11 17.59
N ALA A 170 17.41 18.54 16.38
CA ALA A 170 17.98 19.24 15.23
C ALA A 170 17.06 20.38 14.77
N LEU A 171 17.65 21.46 14.27
CA LEU A 171 16.93 22.53 13.60
C LEU A 171 17.03 22.30 12.09
N LEU A 172 15.91 22.37 11.40
CA LEU A 172 15.81 22.30 9.95
C LEU A 172 15.32 23.64 9.40
N ASN A 173 16.05 24.16 8.43
CA ASN A 173 15.60 25.32 7.64
C ASN A 173 14.88 24.77 6.39
N LEU A 174 13.62 25.13 6.27
CA LEU A 174 12.72 24.69 5.20
C LEU A 174 12.31 25.86 4.32
N GLU A 175 12.28 25.64 3.04
CA GLU A 175 11.72 26.57 2.06
C GLU A 175 10.28 26.14 1.71
N ALA A 176 9.33 27.01 1.97
CA ALA A 176 7.91 26.81 1.67
C ALA A 176 7.30 28.09 1.10
N GLY A 177 6.67 28.02 -0.06
CA GLY A 177 6.03 29.19 -0.66
C GLY A 177 6.94 30.40 -0.87
N GLY A 178 8.24 30.19 -1.09
CA GLY A 178 9.24 31.24 -1.25
C GLY A 178 9.72 31.89 0.08
N ARG A 179 9.39 31.30 1.21
CA ARG A 179 9.85 31.74 2.53
C ARG A 179 10.71 30.66 3.17
N GLU A 180 11.72 31.06 3.88
CA GLU A 180 12.53 30.17 4.72
C GLU A 180 11.98 30.18 6.14
N VAL A 181 11.77 28.99 6.71
CA VAL A 181 11.21 28.79 8.04
C VAL A 181 12.05 27.77 8.79
N SER A 182 12.43 28.09 10.04
CA SER A 182 13.14 27.13 10.89
C SER A 182 12.15 26.33 11.74
N VAL A 183 12.30 25.01 11.74
CA VAL A 183 11.52 24.07 12.53
C VAL A 183 12.42 23.18 13.36
N ALA A 184 11.98 22.81 14.55
CA ALA A 184 12.71 21.91 15.43
C ALA A 184 12.22 20.46 15.23
N VAL A 185 13.13 19.53 15.00
CA VAL A 185 12.82 18.11 15.01
C VAL A 185 12.60 17.66 16.43
N THR A 186 11.37 17.34 16.80
CA THR A 186 11.01 16.94 18.17
C THR A 186 11.06 15.43 18.38
N GLY A 187 10.95 14.66 17.29
CA GLY A 187 11.04 13.22 17.35
C GLY A 187 11.21 12.57 15.97
N VAL A 188 11.52 11.30 15.99
CA VAL A 188 11.60 10.48 14.78
C VAL A 188 10.63 9.32 14.92
N MET A 189 9.73 9.18 13.94
CA MET A 189 8.77 8.08 13.90
C MET A 189 9.49 6.78 13.56
N GLY A 190 9.43 5.80 14.46
CA GLY A 190 10.08 4.50 14.29
C GLY A 190 9.50 3.70 13.12
N ARG A 191 10.30 2.80 12.55
CA ARG A 191 9.85 1.88 11.51
C ARG A 191 8.95 0.81 12.13
N ARG A 192 7.73 0.68 11.62
CA ARG A 192 6.80 -0.39 11.99
C ARG A 192 7.09 -1.59 11.09
N ALA A 193 7.60 -2.69 11.67
CA ALA A 193 7.86 -3.97 11.00
C ALA A 193 8.76 -3.91 9.72
N GLU A 194 9.06 -5.06 9.16
CA GLU A 194 9.94 -5.23 8.00
C GLU A 194 9.33 -4.65 6.72
N GLY A 195 9.87 -3.53 6.23
CA GLY A 195 9.51 -2.94 4.94
C GLY A 195 9.45 -1.41 4.96
N PRO A 196 9.46 -0.76 3.78
CA PRO A 196 9.26 0.67 3.65
C PRO A 196 7.80 1.03 4.00
N SER A 197 7.62 1.99 4.90
CA SER A 197 6.32 2.55 5.28
C SER A 197 6.09 3.89 4.60
N ALA A 198 4.84 4.23 4.28
CA ALA A 198 4.48 5.56 3.80
C ALA A 198 4.91 6.67 4.78
N TRP A 199 4.91 6.38 6.07
CA TRP A 199 5.40 7.26 7.13
C TRP A 199 6.90 7.55 7.07
N ASP A 200 7.70 6.66 6.47
CA ASP A 200 9.16 6.83 6.41
C ASP A 200 9.59 8.10 5.67
N ARG A 201 8.76 8.59 4.75
CA ARG A 201 9.04 9.76 3.92
C ARG A 201 8.16 10.97 4.20
N LEU A 202 7.41 10.95 5.28
CA LEU A 202 6.52 12.02 5.71
C LEU A 202 7.08 12.73 6.95
N ALA A 203 6.65 13.98 7.12
CA ALA A 203 6.81 14.70 8.36
C ALA A 203 5.43 15.08 8.91
N VAL A 204 5.28 15.11 10.22
CA VAL A 204 4.02 15.43 10.90
C VAL A 204 4.24 16.58 11.87
N MET A 205 3.28 17.49 11.93
CA MET A 205 3.25 18.62 12.85
C MET A 205 1.82 18.78 13.38
N ASP A 206 1.68 19.32 14.60
CA ASP A 206 0.37 19.75 15.07
C ASP A 206 -0.24 20.82 14.14
N ILE A 207 -1.56 20.71 13.85
CA ILE A 207 -2.21 21.58 12.86
C ILE A 207 -2.11 23.06 13.21
N ALA A 208 -2.21 23.44 14.48
CA ALA A 208 -2.11 24.83 14.89
C ALA A 208 -0.67 25.33 14.79
N ALA A 209 0.31 24.47 15.09
CA ALA A 209 1.73 24.76 14.86
C ALA A 209 2.05 24.89 13.38
N PHE A 210 1.53 23.98 12.55
CA PHE A 210 1.65 23.99 11.09
C PHE A 210 1.13 25.29 10.49
N GLN A 211 -0.12 25.66 10.79
CA GLN A 211 -0.74 26.88 10.28
C GLN A 211 0.04 28.15 10.66
N ARG A 212 0.50 28.24 11.90
CA ARG A 212 1.31 29.40 12.38
C ARG A 212 2.67 29.46 11.71
N THR A 213 3.35 28.33 11.64
CA THR A 213 4.72 28.22 11.13
C THR A 213 4.77 28.59 9.65
N PHE A 214 3.81 28.15 8.86
CA PHE A 214 3.77 28.39 7.42
C PHE A 214 2.87 29.54 6.98
N GLY A 215 2.25 30.26 7.94
CA GLY A 215 1.40 31.42 7.63
C GLY A 215 0.07 31.03 6.96
N LEU A 216 -0.45 29.84 7.27
CA LEU A 216 -1.68 29.26 6.72
C LEU A 216 -2.86 29.32 7.71
N SER A 217 -2.84 30.27 8.66
CA SER A 217 -3.87 30.40 9.69
C SER A 217 -5.27 30.50 9.08
N GLY A 218 -6.20 29.68 9.60
CA GLY A 218 -7.60 29.66 9.13
C GLY A 218 -7.80 28.89 7.83
N ARG A 219 -6.77 28.25 7.28
CA ARG A 219 -6.82 27.49 6.04
C ARG A 219 -6.54 26.01 6.29
N LEU A 220 -7.33 25.16 5.64
CA LEU A 220 -7.13 23.72 5.59
C LEU A 220 -7.05 23.26 4.13
N ASP A 221 -6.35 22.17 3.91
CA ASP A 221 -6.30 21.54 2.60
C ASP A 221 -7.39 20.50 2.46
N ARG A 222 -7.71 19.77 3.57
CA ARG A 222 -8.83 18.83 3.60
C ARG A 222 -9.40 18.66 5.03
N ILE A 223 -10.59 18.07 5.08
CA ILE A 223 -11.22 17.57 6.30
C ILE A 223 -11.46 16.10 6.12
N ASP A 224 -10.86 15.28 6.98
CA ASP A 224 -11.05 13.84 7.03
C ASP A 224 -12.26 13.53 7.92
N VAL A 225 -13.28 12.88 7.36
CA VAL A 225 -14.54 12.60 8.04
C VAL A 225 -14.69 11.10 8.28
N VAL A 226 -15.01 10.75 9.52
CA VAL A 226 -15.43 9.39 9.92
C VAL A 226 -16.94 9.41 10.11
N THR A 227 -17.64 8.50 9.47
CA THR A 227 -19.08 8.35 9.63
C THR A 227 -19.41 7.32 10.70
N GLN A 228 -20.54 7.50 11.38
CA GLN A 228 -21.05 6.51 12.34
C GLN A 228 -21.36 5.19 11.62
N PRO A 229 -21.10 4.03 12.24
CA PRO A 229 -21.34 2.72 11.63
C PRO A 229 -22.81 2.47 11.24
N SER A 230 -23.73 3.14 11.92
CA SER A 230 -25.18 3.05 11.67
C SER A 230 -25.69 3.94 10.54
N SER A 231 -24.85 4.84 10.01
CA SER A 231 -25.23 5.83 9.00
C SER A 231 -24.80 5.41 7.60
N SER A 232 -25.62 5.72 6.60
CA SER A 232 -25.21 5.55 5.20
C SER A 232 -24.19 6.62 4.81
N VAL A 233 -23.04 6.19 4.34
CA VAL A 233 -21.94 7.07 3.89
C VAL A 233 -22.42 8.01 2.77
N GLU A 234 -23.29 7.51 1.89
CA GLU A 234 -23.88 8.27 0.78
C GLU A 234 -24.75 9.43 1.28
N GLN A 235 -25.62 9.14 2.26
CA GLN A 235 -26.52 10.15 2.84
C GLN A 235 -25.72 11.24 3.56
N VAL A 236 -24.67 10.85 4.30
CA VAL A 236 -23.78 11.79 4.97
C VAL A 236 -23.01 12.63 3.93
N ALA A 237 -22.52 12.02 2.86
CA ALA A 237 -21.82 12.74 1.78
C ALA A 237 -22.72 13.77 1.10
N GLU A 238 -23.99 13.43 0.82
CA GLU A 238 -24.96 14.36 0.27
C GLU A 238 -25.30 15.51 1.24
N ALA A 239 -25.44 15.19 2.53
CA ALA A 239 -25.72 16.20 3.56
C ALA A 239 -24.56 17.18 3.69
N ILE A 240 -23.31 16.69 3.68
CA ILE A 240 -22.10 17.52 3.66
C ILE A 240 -22.08 18.37 2.39
N THR A 241 -22.30 17.79 1.23
CA THR A 241 -22.24 18.52 -0.07
C THR A 241 -23.22 19.70 -0.11
N ARG A 242 -24.40 19.59 0.52
CA ARG A 242 -25.42 20.66 0.54
C ARG A 242 -24.98 21.90 1.30
N ILE A 243 -24.10 21.79 2.28
CA ILE A 243 -23.63 22.92 3.09
C ILE A 243 -22.31 23.49 2.60
N LEU A 244 -21.63 22.81 1.69
CA LEU A 244 -20.31 23.23 1.22
C LEU A 244 -20.41 24.29 0.11
N PRO A 245 -19.42 25.22 0.04
CA PRO A 245 -19.25 26.10 -1.11
C PRO A 245 -19.00 25.29 -2.39
N PRO A 246 -19.35 25.84 -3.60
CA PRO A 246 -19.22 25.12 -4.87
C PRO A 246 -17.79 24.65 -5.21
N ALA A 247 -16.77 25.30 -4.63
CA ALA A 247 -15.37 24.91 -4.85
C ALA A 247 -14.90 23.73 -4.01
N VAL A 248 -15.69 23.31 -3.01
CA VAL A 248 -15.34 22.24 -2.08
C VAL A 248 -16.09 20.98 -2.46
N THR A 249 -15.38 19.87 -2.57
CA THR A 249 -15.95 18.58 -3.00
C THR A 249 -15.81 17.53 -1.91
N VAL A 250 -16.79 16.63 -1.85
CA VAL A 250 -16.76 15.43 -0.98
C VAL A 250 -16.36 14.25 -1.82
N ARG A 251 -15.36 13.49 -1.37
CA ARG A 251 -14.89 12.29 -2.06
C ARG A 251 -14.68 11.16 -1.06
N ARG A 252 -14.70 9.93 -1.54
CA ARG A 252 -14.21 8.80 -0.75
C ARG A 252 -12.70 8.71 -0.89
N PRO A 253 -11.94 8.43 0.18
CA PRO A 253 -10.48 8.26 0.11
C PRO A 253 -10.04 7.24 -0.96
N ILE A 254 -10.88 6.24 -1.21
CA ILE A 254 -10.68 5.20 -2.25
C ILE A 254 -10.52 5.80 -3.65
N GLN A 255 -11.13 6.95 -3.94
CA GLN A 255 -11.00 7.59 -5.26
C GLN A 255 -9.62 8.25 -5.49
N ARG A 256 -8.90 8.57 -4.41
CA ARG A 256 -7.50 9.00 -4.49
C ARG A 256 -6.58 7.82 -4.85
N SER A 257 -6.99 6.61 -4.46
CA SER A 257 -6.32 5.35 -4.80
C SER A 257 -6.48 4.96 -6.26
N GLN A 258 -7.50 5.46 -7.00
CA GLN A 258 -7.72 5.06 -8.40
C GLN A 258 -6.55 5.45 -9.33
N GLN A 259 -5.85 6.54 -9.04
CA GLN A 259 -4.65 6.91 -9.79
C GLN A 259 -3.49 5.97 -9.48
N VAL A 260 -3.39 5.53 -8.24
CA VAL A 260 -2.42 4.53 -7.78
C VAL A 260 -2.85 3.13 -8.23
N GLU A 261 -4.14 2.83 -8.17
CA GLU A 261 -4.73 1.60 -8.69
C GLU A 261 -4.49 1.44 -10.21
N SER A 262 -4.57 2.51 -10.98
CA SER A 262 -4.23 2.49 -12.40
C SER A 262 -2.73 2.27 -12.65
N MET A 263 -1.85 2.85 -11.82
CA MET A 263 -0.40 2.58 -11.88
C MET A 263 -0.07 1.14 -11.45
N VAL A 264 -0.69 0.67 -10.37
CA VAL A 264 -0.55 -0.73 -9.90
C VAL A 264 -1.16 -1.69 -10.91
N GLY A 265 -2.30 -1.33 -11.54
CA GLY A 265 -2.93 -2.10 -12.60
C GLY A 265 -2.03 -2.27 -13.83
N ALA A 266 -1.35 -1.21 -14.25
CA ALA A 266 -0.35 -1.29 -15.33
C ALA A 266 0.84 -2.17 -14.97
N PHE A 267 1.29 -2.12 -13.72
CA PHE A 267 2.36 -2.97 -13.20
C PHE A 267 1.92 -4.44 -13.12
N GLN A 268 0.69 -4.71 -12.64
CA GLN A 268 0.09 -6.04 -12.61
C GLN A 268 -0.05 -6.63 -14.01
N LEU A 269 -0.41 -5.82 -15.00
CA LEU A 269 -0.53 -6.25 -16.39
C LEU A 269 0.84 -6.70 -16.93
N ASN A 270 1.91 -5.95 -16.64
CA ASN A 270 3.28 -6.34 -17.00
C ASN A 270 3.71 -7.66 -16.33
N LEU A 271 3.44 -7.82 -15.05
CA LEU A 271 3.77 -9.05 -14.32
C LEU A 271 2.92 -10.24 -14.79
N SER A 272 1.67 -10.02 -15.16
CA SER A 272 0.77 -11.03 -15.72
C SER A 272 1.26 -11.52 -17.09
N VAL A 273 1.74 -10.61 -17.94
CA VAL A 273 2.37 -10.95 -19.22
C VAL A 273 3.64 -11.78 -19.00
N LEU A 274 4.48 -11.39 -18.04
CA LEU A 274 5.70 -12.13 -17.70
C LEU A 274 5.39 -13.54 -17.20
N SER A 275 4.36 -13.70 -16.35
CA SER A 275 3.83 -14.98 -15.89
C SER A 275 3.33 -15.85 -17.04
N MET A 276 2.63 -15.26 -18.01
CA MET A 276 2.13 -15.95 -19.20
C MET A 276 3.28 -16.44 -20.09
N VAL A 277 4.35 -15.67 -20.23
CA VAL A 277 5.57 -16.10 -20.94
C VAL A 277 6.21 -17.28 -20.22
N GLY A 278 6.31 -17.27 -18.89
CA GLY A 278 6.80 -18.40 -18.10
C GLY A 278 5.97 -19.67 -18.29
N LEU A 279 4.64 -19.53 -18.33
CA LEU A 279 3.73 -20.64 -18.61
C LEU A 279 3.93 -21.21 -20.03
N LEU A 280 4.08 -20.35 -21.03
CA LEU A 280 4.35 -20.73 -22.42
C LEU A 280 5.66 -21.51 -22.56
N VAL A 281 6.72 -21.05 -21.88
CA VAL A 281 8.02 -21.76 -21.85
C VAL A 281 7.86 -23.14 -21.19
N GLY A 282 7.14 -23.23 -20.08
CA GLY A 282 6.82 -24.50 -19.43
C GLY A 282 6.07 -25.45 -20.36
N MET A 283 5.04 -24.97 -21.05
CA MET A 283 4.26 -25.76 -22.03
C MET A 283 5.14 -26.22 -23.21
N PHE A 284 6.03 -25.36 -23.70
CA PHE A 284 6.96 -25.71 -24.78
C PHE A 284 7.95 -26.80 -24.36
N LEU A 285 8.46 -26.76 -23.12
CA LEU A 285 9.33 -27.80 -22.58
C LEU A 285 8.60 -29.15 -22.46
N ILE A 286 7.34 -29.14 -21.99
CA ILE A 286 6.49 -30.33 -21.93
C ILE A 286 6.27 -30.89 -23.33
N TYR A 287 5.88 -30.04 -24.29
CA TYR A 287 5.65 -30.45 -25.68
C TYR A 287 6.91 -31.06 -26.29
N ASN A 288 8.07 -30.46 -26.16
CA ASN A 288 9.33 -31.00 -26.67
C ASN A 288 9.68 -32.35 -26.03
N THR A 289 9.49 -32.47 -24.69
CA THR A 289 9.78 -33.73 -23.99
C THR A 289 8.86 -34.86 -24.45
N VAL A 290 7.55 -34.57 -24.58
CA VAL A 290 6.57 -35.55 -25.06
C VAL A 290 6.84 -35.93 -26.53
N SER A 291 7.03 -34.95 -27.41
CA SER A 291 7.30 -35.15 -28.84
C SER A 291 8.56 -36.00 -29.07
N PHE A 292 9.60 -35.71 -28.32
CA PHE A 292 10.83 -36.52 -28.40
C PHE A 292 10.63 -37.94 -27.88
N THR A 293 9.85 -38.13 -26.82
CA THR A 293 9.50 -39.45 -26.27
C THR A 293 8.70 -40.26 -27.26
N VAL A 294 7.71 -39.65 -27.92
CA VAL A 294 6.90 -40.29 -28.95
C VAL A 294 7.76 -40.67 -30.18
N ALA A 295 8.66 -39.77 -30.61
CA ALA A 295 9.55 -40.01 -31.73
C ALA A 295 10.49 -41.22 -31.49
N GLN A 296 11.02 -41.37 -30.27
CA GLN A 296 11.87 -42.51 -29.89
C GLN A 296 11.09 -43.83 -29.86
N ARG A 297 9.78 -43.78 -29.49
CA ARG A 297 8.95 -45.00 -29.42
C ARG A 297 8.27 -45.39 -30.75
N ARG A 298 8.47 -44.63 -31.81
CA ARG A 298 7.89 -44.98 -33.13
C ARG A 298 8.19 -46.43 -33.56
N ARG A 299 9.36 -46.95 -33.25
CA ARG A 299 9.75 -48.33 -33.56
C ARG A 299 8.95 -49.36 -32.74
N GLU A 300 8.77 -49.11 -31.44
CA GLU A 300 8.00 -49.97 -30.53
C GLU A 300 6.51 -49.98 -30.89
N VAL A 301 5.95 -48.79 -31.16
CA VAL A 301 4.56 -48.65 -31.63
C VAL A 301 4.34 -49.31 -33.01
N GLY A 302 5.34 -49.23 -33.89
CA GLY A 302 5.31 -49.96 -35.19
C GLY A 302 5.26 -51.49 -35.04
N ILE A 303 6.04 -52.03 -34.09
CA ILE A 303 6.05 -53.46 -33.78
C ILE A 303 4.69 -53.88 -33.17
N LEU A 304 4.14 -53.12 -32.23
CA LEU A 304 2.83 -53.40 -31.62
C LEU A 304 1.69 -53.38 -32.67
N ARG A 305 1.72 -52.41 -33.60
CA ARG A 305 0.77 -52.37 -34.72
C ARG A 305 0.92 -53.59 -35.69
N ALA A 306 2.14 -54.06 -35.92
CA ALA A 306 2.39 -55.18 -36.77
C ALA A 306 1.88 -56.50 -36.18
N ILE A 307 1.73 -56.61 -34.86
CA ILE A 307 1.19 -57.77 -34.15
C ILE A 307 -0.33 -57.65 -33.91
N GLY A 308 -1.00 -56.59 -34.45
CA GLY A 308 -2.46 -56.45 -34.39
C GLY A 308 -3.02 -55.81 -33.13
N MET A 309 -2.22 -55.10 -32.36
CA MET A 309 -2.66 -54.30 -31.21
C MET A 309 -2.94 -52.84 -31.60
#